data_578af1161d3cb35618fa7ad6907a70e5
#
_entry.id   578af1161d3cb35618fa7ad6907a70e5
#
_cell.length_a   1.000
_cell.length_b   1.000
_cell.length_c   1.000
_cell.angle_alpha   90.00
_cell.angle_beta   90.00
_cell.angle_gamma   90.00
#
_symmetry.space_group_name_H-M   'P 1'
#
loop_
_entity.id
_entity.type
_entity.pdbx_description
1 polymer ?
#
loop_
_entity_poly.entity_id
_entity_poly.type
_entity_poly.pdbx_seq_one_letter_code
_entity_poly.pdbx_strand_id
1 'polypeptide(L)'
;EYDLLSKENISSIASILPGIGQFLMGGISSFAVNLFVLVFVLYFMLIGGTKMEQYIYELLPFSDSNKKHVMNEINMIVRANAIGIPLLAIIQGAIATLGYYLFDAPSALLFGFLTCFATVIPIVGTTLVWFPLAAYMAISGDWPHAIGLLLYCGLIVTNIDNLIRFILQKKMAAPHPLITIFGVVIGLSLFGFMGVIFGPLLISIFILCVNIFKEQYLK
;
A
#
# COMPACT_ATOMS: atom_id res chain seq x y z
N GLU A 1 -4.28 -12.95 44.40
CA GLU A 1 -3.56 -11.65 44.31
C GLU A 1 -2.25 -11.93 43.57
N TYR A 2 -2.18 -11.47 42.31
CA TYR A 2 -0.96 -11.52 41.56
C TYR A 2 -0.05 -10.39 42.06
N ASP A 3 0.98 -10.70 42.83
CA ASP A 3 1.94 -9.72 43.32
C ASP A 3 2.87 -9.30 42.17
N LEU A 4 2.45 -8.24 41.45
CA LEU A 4 3.20 -7.65 40.32
C LEU A 4 4.58 -7.10 40.74
N LEU A 5 4.81 -6.94 42.04
CA LEU A 5 6.03 -6.41 42.62
C LEU A 5 6.95 -7.50 43.22
N SER A 6 6.69 -8.77 42.88
CA SER A 6 7.62 -9.86 43.32
C SER A 6 9.00 -9.66 42.70
N LYS A 7 10.06 -10.00 43.48
CA LYS A 7 11.46 -9.88 43.04
C LYS A 7 11.71 -10.63 41.71
N GLU A 8 11.00 -11.71 41.45
CA GLU A 8 11.08 -12.49 40.20
C GLU A 8 10.53 -11.71 39.02
N ASN A 9 9.38 -11.06 39.17
CA ASN A 9 8.78 -10.24 38.11
C ASN A 9 9.63 -8.99 37.79
N ILE A 10 10.21 -8.36 38.83
CA ILE A 10 11.10 -7.21 38.66
C ILE A 10 12.38 -7.64 37.93
N SER A 11 12.98 -8.79 38.29
CA SER A 11 14.18 -9.29 37.60
C SER A 11 13.90 -9.67 36.13
N SER A 12 12.76 -10.23 35.85
CA SER A 12 12.31 -10.55 34.48
C SER A 12 12.11 -9.30 33.64
N ILE A 13 11.46 -8.27 34.19
CA ILE A 13 11.31 -6.98 33.53
C ILE A 13 12.66 -6.31 33.31
N ALA A 14 13.55 -6.31 34.31
CA ALA A 14 14.89 -5.75 34.22
C ALA A 14 15.77 -6.43 33.15
N SER A 15 15.58 -7.73 32.91
CA SER A 15 16.29 -8.46 31.86
C SER A 15 15.80 -8.15 30.43
N ILE A 16 14.57 -7.72 30.27
CA ILE A 16 13.97 -7.39 28.96
C ILE A 16 14.28 -5.93 28.56
N LEU A 17 14.44 -5.03 29.54
CA LEU A 17 14.67 -3.60 29.27
C LEU A 17 15.87 -3.31 28.35
N PRO A 18 17.05 -3.93 28.51
CA PRO A 18 18.18 -3.70 27.61
C PRO A 18 17.90 -4.12 26.16
N GLY A 19 17.16 -5.23 25.97
CA GLY A 19 16.74 -5.69 24.64
C GLY A 19 15.79 -4.73 23.95
N ILE A 20 14.83 -4.19 24.69
CA ILE A 20 13.93 -3.15 24.20
C ILE A 20 14.71 -1.88 23.86
N GLY A 21 15.63 -1.47 24.70
CA GLY A 21 16.48 -0.30 24.46
C GLY A 21 17.31 -0.44 23.18
N GLN A 22 17.96 -1.59 22.97
CA GLN A 22 18.72 -1.88 21.76
C GLN A 22 17.85 -1.94 20.51
N PHE A 23 16.67 -2.56 20.60
CA PHE A 23 15.70 -2.60 19.50
C PHE A 23 15.21 -1.21 19.10
N LEU A 24 14.86 -0.37 20.08
CA LEU A 24 14.42 1.01 19.84
C LEU A 24 15.56 1.88 19.28
N MET A 25 16.76 1.80 19.82
CA MET A 25 17.91 2.56 19.33
C MET A 25 18.31 2.12 17.92
N GLY A 26 18.32 0.81 17.64
CA GLY A 26 18.57 0.28 16.30
C GLY A 26 17.50 0.71 15.30
N GLY A 27 16.24 0.65 15.71
CA GLY A 27 15.11 1.11 14.90
C GLY A 27 15.15 2.61 14.59
N ILE A 28 15.42 3.44 15.58
CA ILE A 28 15.54 4.91 15.42
C ILE A 28 16.73 5.26 14.51
N SER A 29 17.88 4.63 14.73
CA SER A 29 19.07 4.85 13.90
C SER A 29 18.81 4.46 12.44
N SER A 30 18.24 3.28 12.19
CA SER A 30 17.89 2.82 10.85
C SER A 30 16.84 3.73 10.20
N PHE A 31 15.86 4.18 10.96
CA PHE A 31 14.86 5.12 10.48
C PHE A 31 15.48 6.47 10.08
N ALA A 32 16.36 7.02 10.92
CA ALA A 32 17.04 8.28 10.63
C ALA A 32 17.91 8.20 9.37
N VAL A 33 18.69 7.11 9.22
CA VAL A 33 19.51 6.88 8.02
C VAL A 33 18.63 6.73 6.79
N ASN A 34 17.56 5.94 6.85
CA ASN A 34 16.65 5.75 5.72
C ASN A 34 15.93 7.04 5.34
N LEU A 35 15.52 7.85 6.33
CA LEU A 35 14.92 9.16 6.10
C LEU A 35 15.91 10.12 5.45
N PHE A 36 17.16 10.15 5.90
CA PHE A 36 18.21 10.97 5.30
C PHE A 36 18.45 10.57 3.85
N VAL A 37 18.62 9.26 3.57
CA VAL A 37 18.81 8.75 2.21
C VAL A 37 17.61 9.09 1.32
N LEU A 38 16.39 8.93 1.84
CA LEU A 38 15.17 9.27 1.12
C LEU A 38 15.13 10.75 0.74
N VAL A 39 15.36 11.64 1.70
CA VAL A 39 15.36 13.09 1.45
C VAL A 39 16.48 13.49 0.49
N PHE A 40 17.66 12.90 0.65
CA PHE A 40 18.81 13.14 -0.21
C PHE A 40 18.53 12.72 -1.66
N VAL A 41 18.06 11.48 -1.86
CA VAL A 41 17.71 10.99 -3.20
C VAL A 41 16.58 11.82 -3.81
N LEU A 42 15.53 12.13 -3.05
CA LEU A 42 14.40 12.94 -3.49
C LEU A 42 14.88 14.34 -3.94
N TYR A 43 15.77 14.98 -3.19
CA TYR A 43 16.34 16.27 -3.52
C TYR A 43 17.04 16.24 -4.89
N PHE A 44 17.93 15.25 -5.11
CA PHE A 44 18.62 15.13 -6.39
C PHE A 44 17.70 14.76 -7.54
N MET A 45 16.69 13.94 -7.30
CA MET A 45 15.69 13.60 -8.31
C MET A 45 14.84 14.81 -8.70
N LEU A 46 14.49 15.67 -7.76
CA LEU A 46 13.73 16.89 -8.05
C LEU A 46 14.55 17.92 -8.85
N ILE A 47 15.85 18.05 -8.55
CA ILE A 47 16.72 18.98 -9.27
C ILE A 47 17.13 18.41 -10.64
N GLY A 48 17.41 17.12 -10.71
CA GLY A 48 17.91 16.46 -11.91
C GLY A 48 16.81 15.82 -12.78
N GLY A 49 15.56 15.85 -12.36
CA GLY A 49 14.46 15.07 -12.94
C GLY A 49 14.29 15.29 -14.44
N THR A 50 14.29 16.53 -14.87
CA THR A 50 14.17 16.86 -16.31
C THR A 50 15.33 16.34 -17.15
N LYS A 51 16.56 16.41 -16.64
CA LYS A 51 17.74 15.87 -17.34
C LYS A 51 17.69 14.34 -17.38
N MET A 52 17.26 13.71 -16.30
CA MET A 52 17.11 12.26 -16.22
C MET A 52 15.99 11.78 -17.15
N GLU A 53 14.86 12.49 -17.22
CA GLU A 53 13.79 12.19 -18.15
C GLU A 53 14.25 12.27 -19.60
N GLN A 54 15.01 13.32 -19.95
CA GLN A 54 15.57 13.49 -21.29
C GLN A 54 16.58 12.38 -21.62
N TYR A 55 17.45 12.02 -20.67
CA TYR A 55 18.42 10.94 -20.86
C TYR A 55 17.70 9.58 -21.07
N ILE A 56 16.67 9.28 -20.31
CA ILE A 56 15.85 8.06 -20.47
C ILE A 56 15.17 8.09 -21.86
N TYR A 57 14.62 9.24 -22.26
CA TYR A 57 13.99 9.42 -23.57
C TYR A 57 14.95 9.11 -24.72
N GLU A 58 16.22 9.54 -24.63
CA GLU A 58 17.26 9.28 -25.63
C GLU A 58 17.68 7.81 -25.68
N LEU A 59 17.71 7.13 -24.51
CA LEU A 59 18.07 5.72 -24.42
C LEU A 59 17.02 4.75 -24.99
N LEU A 60 15.77 5.16 -25.11
CA LEU A 60 14.72 4.29 -25.62
C LEU A 60 14.96 3.96 -27.10
N PRO A 61 15.05 2.67 -27.46
CA PRO A 61 15.33 2.24 -28.85
C PRO A 61 14.05 2.25 -29.70
N PHE A 62 13.25 3.29 -29.62
CA PHE A 62 11.98 3.43 -30.32
C PHE A 62 11.98 4.64 -31.25
N SER A 63 11.06 4.68 -32.23
CA SER A 63 10.78 5.86 -33.02
C SER A 63 10.26 7.00 -32.14
N ASP A 64 10.45 8.26 -32.56
CA ASP A 64 10.04 9.44 -31.77
C ASP A 64 8.54 9.48 -31.45
N SER A 65 7.71 8.94 -32.35
CA SER A 65 6.27 8.79 -32.10
C SER A 65 6.00 7.79 -30.97
N ASN A 66 6.67 6.64 -30.97
CA ASN A 66 6.54 5.60 -29.96
C ASN A 66 7.17 6.04 -28.63
N LYS A 67 8.27 6.78 -28.63
CA LYS A 67 8.86 7.38 -27.41
C LYS A 67 7.87 8.27 -26.70
N LYS A 68 7.19 9.17 -27.44
CA LYS A 68 6.14 10.03 -26.85
C LYS A 68 4.98 9.23 -26.30
N HIS A 69 4.58 8.15 -26.99
CA HIS A 69 3.52 7.27 -26.51
C HIS A 69 3.92 6.59 -25.20
N VAL A 70 5.14 6.00 -25.13
CA VAL A 70 5.69 5.40 -23.91
C VAL A 70 5.71 6.38 -22.75
N MET A 71 6.25 7.57 -22.97
CA MET A 71 6.33 8.60 -21.90
C MET A 71 4.96 9.04 -21.39
N ASN A 72 3.99 9.19 -22.28
CA ASN A 72 2.62 9.52 -21.87
C ASN A 72 1.98 8.39 -21.07
N GLU A 73 2.14 7.14 -21.49
CA GLU A 73 1.63 5.98 -20.77
C GLU A 73 2.29 5.84 -19.39
N ILE A 74 3.63 5.99 -19.31
CA ILE A 74 4.34 5.99 -18.04
C ILE A 74 3.81 7.09 -17.12
N ASN A 75 3.66 8.32 -17.62
CA ASN A 75 3.11 9.42 -16.85
C ASN A 75 1.69 9.15 -16.35
N MET A 76 0.82 8.55 -17.19
CA MET A 76 -0.51 8.14 -16.77
C MET A 76 -0.46 7.08 -15.66
N ILE A 77 0.35 6.04 -15.82
CA ILE A 77 0.50 4.96 -14.85
C ILE A 77 1.05 5.50 -13.52
N VAL A 78 2.07 6.36 -13.55
CA VAL A 78 2.66 6.98 -12.36
C VAL A 78 1.65 7.87 -11.64
N ARG A 79 0.95 8.74 -12.36
CA ARG A 79 -0.11 9.58 -11.79
C ARG A 79 -1.24 8.77 -11.18
N ALA A 80 -1.63 7.69 -11.86
CA ALA A 80 -2.62 6.76 -11.38
C ALA A 80 -2.29 6.22 -10.00
N ASN A 81 -1.08 5.74 -9.85
CA ASN A 81 -0.62 5.15 -8.60
C ASN A 81 -0.34 6.22 -7.54
N ALA A 82 0.34 7.31 -7.90
CA ALA A 82 0.72 8.36 -6.96
C ALA A 82 -0.48 9.14 -6.37
N ILE A 83 -1.56 9.29 -7.13
CA ILE A 83 -2.77 10.01 -6.69
C ILE A 83 -3.88 9.04 -6.36
N GLY A 84 -4.07 8.01 -7.19
CA GLY A 84 -5.18 7.08 -7.06
C GLY A 84 -5.13 6.24 -5.79
N ILE A 85 -3.95 5.72 -5.43
CA ILE A 85 -3.80 4.90 -4.22
C ILE A 85 -4.05 5.71 -2.94
N PRO A 86 -3.45 6.90 -2.72
CA PRO A 86 -3.76 7.70 -1.54
C PRO A 86 -5.23 8.14 -1.47
N LEU A 87 -5.82 8.53 -2.60
CA LEU A 87 -7.22 8.90 -2.65
C LEU A 87 -8.13 7.73 -2.27
N LEU A 88 -7.87 6.54 -2.84
CA LEU A 88 -8.57 5.32 -2.50
C LEU A 88 -8.43 5.00 -1.00
N ALA A 89 -7.22 5.09 -0.45
CA ALA A 89 -6.93 4.84 0.95
C ALA A 89 -7.74 5.75 1.89
N ILE A 90 -7.79 7.04 1.59
CA ILE A 90 -8.56 8.01 2.38
C ILE A 90 -10.06 7.71 2.32
N ILE A 91 -10.61 7.48 1.13
CA ILE A 91 -12.04 7.17 0.95
C ILE A 91 -12.41 5.88 1.69
N GLN A 92 -11.63 4.83 1.50
CA GLN A 92 -11.83 3.52 2.13
C GLN A 92 -11.74 3.61 3.65
N GLY A 93 -10.71 4.27 4.16
CA GLY A 93 -10.54 4.47 5.58
C GLY A 93 -11.69 5.27 6.21
N ALA A 94 -12.17 6.31 5.53
CA ALA A 94 -13.31 7.09 6.01
C ALA A 94 -14.60 6.26 6.06
N ILE A 95 -14.89 5.49 5.01
CA ILE A 95 -16.08 4.63 4.94
C ILE A 95 -15.99 3.50 5.98
N ALA A 96 -14.82 2.87 6.13
CA ALA A 96 -14.62 1.85 7.15
C ALA A 96 -14.77 2.42 8.56
N THR A 97 -14.18 3.60 8.83
CA THR A 97 -14.31 4.29 10.11
C THR A 97 -15.76 4.57 10.46
N LEU A 98 -16.56 5.02 9.49
CA LEU A 98 -17.98 5.22 9.66
C LEU A 98 -18.69 3.93 10.09
N GLY A 99 -18.38 2.80 9.45
CA GLY A 99 -18.91 1.51 9.85
C GLY A 99 -18.47 1.09 11.25
N TYR A 100 -17.20 1.31 11.61
CA TYR A 100 -16.69 1.01 12.94
C TYR A 100 -17.40 1.82 14.02
N TYR A 101 -17.73 3.08 13.76
CA TYR A 101 -18.54 3.89 14.66
C TYR A 101 -19.99 3.43 14.73
N LEU A 102 -20.61 3.07 13.61
CA LEU A 102 -22.01 2.64 13.58
C LEU A 102 -22.27 1.34 14.36
N PHE A 103 -21.27 0.49 14.45
CA PHE A 103 -21.34 -0.80 15.13
C PHE A 103 -20.53 -0.83 16.44
N ASP A 104 -20.28 0.33 17.05
CA ASP A 104 -19.58 0.49 18.33
C ASP A 104 -18.27 -0.33 18.43
N ALA A 105 -17.55 -0.45 17.34
CA ALA A 105 -16.28 -1.15 17.32
C ALA A 105 -15.23 -0.42 18.17
N PRO A 106 -14.42 -1.16 18.96
CA PRO A 106 -13.40 -0.56 19.79
C PRO A 106 -12.39 0.21 18.95
N SER A 107 -11.99 1.39 19.43
CA SER A 107 -10.97 2.24 18.79
C SER A 107 -11.22 2.48 17.28
N ALA A 108 -12.45 2.81 16.90
CA ALA A 108 -12.90 2.97 15.51
C ALA A 108 -11.95 3.83 14.65
N LEU A 109 -11.43 4.95 15.18
CA LEU A 109 -10.47 5.81 14.49
C LEU A 109 -9.14 5.09 14.21
N LEU A 110 -8.64 4.32 15.17
CA LEU A 110 -7.38 3.57 14.98
C LEU A 110 -7.53 2.53 13.86
N PHE A 111 -8.60 1.74 13.90
CA PHE A 111 -8.85 0.71 12.89
C PHE A 111 -9.19 1.33 11.52
N GLY A 112 -9.86 2.49 11.50
CA GLY A 112 -10.07 3.25 10.28
C GLY A 112 -8.76 3.72 9.65
N PHE A 113 -7.84 4.25 10.47
CA PHE A 113 -6.51 4.62 10.04
C PHE A 113 -5.70 3.40 9.53
N LEU A 114 -5.74 2.29 10.24
CA LEU A 114 -5.12 1.04 9.78
C LEU A 114 -5.72 0.57 8.46
N THR A 115 -7.03 0.74 8.25
CA THR A 115 -7.69 0.41 6.98
C THR A 115 -7.17 1.26 5.83
N CYS A 116 -6.84 2.55 6.03
CA CYS A 116 -6.20 3.37 5.01
C CYS A 116 -4.90 2.73 4.49
N PHE A 117 -4.04 2.25 5.38
CA PHE A 117 -2.80 1.59 4.98
C PHE A 117 -3.03 0.20 4.38
N ALA A 118 -3.92 -0.56 4.98
CA ALA A 118 -4.23 -1.90 4.50
C ALA A 118 -4.82 -1.89 3.08
N THR A 119 -5.59 -0.87 2.72
CA THR A 119 -6.19 -0.69 1.38
C THR A 119 -5.15 -0.68 0.25
N VAL A 120 -3.89 -0.34 0.55
CA VAL A 120 -2.79 -0.39 -0.43
C VAL A 120 -2.61 -1.81 -0.99
N ILE A 121 -2.89 -2.84 -0.18
CA ILE A 121 -2.86 -4.25 -0.60
C ILE A 121 -4.18 -4.55 -1.33
N PRO A 122 -4.15 -4.84 -2.65
CA PRO A 122 -5.37 -5.09 -3.41
C PRO A 122 -6.08 -6.38 -2.93
N ILE A 123 -7.40 -6.38 -3.01
CA ILE A 123 -8.30 -7.52 -2.75
C ILE A 123 -8.42 -7.87 -1.26
N VAL A 124 -7.33 -8.04 -0.54
CA VAL A 124 -7.31 -8.57 0.82
C VAL A 124 -7.11 -7.47 1.88
N GLY A 125 -6.59 -6.32 1.48
CA GLY A 125 -6.09 -5.31 2.41
C GLY A 125 -7.11 -4.88 3.48
N THR A 126 -8.27 -4.42 3.08
CA THR A 126 -9.29 -3.99 4.04
C THR A 126 -9.80 -5.13 4.91
N THR A 127 -9.88 -6.35 4.34
CA THR A 127 -10.33 -7.56 5.06
C THR A 127 -9.39 -7.93 6.21
N LEU A 128 -8.08 -7.71 6.05
CA LEU A 128 -7.10 -7.94 7.10
C LEU A 128 -7.34 -7.08 8.35
N VAL A 129 -8.08 -5.99 8.24
CA VAL A 129 -8.39 -5.11 9.37
C VAL A 129 -9.78 -5.40 9.94
N TRP A 130 -10.82 -5.32 9.10
CA TRP A 130 -12.18 -5.44 9.62
C TRP A 130 -12.56 -6.87 10.03
N PHE A 131 -12.00 -7.91 9.40
CA PHE A 131 -12.35 -9.29 9.75
C PHE A 131 -11.85 -9.69 11.15
N PRO A 132 -10.57 -9.47 11.52
CA PRO A 132 -10.12 -9.71 12.88
C PRO A 132 -10.85 -8.86 13.93
N LEU A 133 -11.21 -7.60 13.58
CA LEU A 133 -11.95 -6.72 14.47
C LEU A 133 -13.34 -7.26 14.75
N ALA A 134 -14.07 -7.68 13.71
CA ALA A 134 -15.39 -8.27 13.86
C ALA A 134 -15.32 -9.61 14.63
N ALA A 135 -14.30 -10.44 14.38
CA ALA A 135 -14.05 -11.66 15.13
C ALA A 135 -13.79 -11.38 16.61
N TYR A 136 -13.00 -10.36 16.93
CA TYR A 136 -12.76 -9.93 18.31
C TYR A 136 -14.07 -9.51 19.00
N MET A 137 -14.92 -8.72 18.35
CA MET A 137 -16.22 -8.31 18.89
C MET A 137 -17.13 -9.52 19.16
N ALA A 138 -17.18 -10.49 18.24
CA ALA A 138 -17.95 -11.71 18.41
C ALA A 138 -17.46 -12.54 19.62
N ILE A 139 -16.14 -12.72 19.77
CA ILE A 139 -15.53 -13.44 20.90
C ILE A 139 -15.78 -12.68 22.22
N SER A 140 -15.84 -11.37 22.21
CA SER A 140 -16.16 -10.52 23.37
C SER A 140 -17.64 -10.58 23.77
N GLY A 141 -18.47 -11.32 23.03
CA GLY A 141 -19.89 -11.53 23.33
C GLY A 141 -20.85 -10.54 22.64
N ASP A 142 -20.34 -9.61 21.86
CA ASP A 142 -21.14 -8.61 21.15
C ASP A 142 -21.48 -9.09 19.71
N TRP A 143 -22.23 -10.16 19.62
CA TRP A 143 -22.63 -10.76 18.36
C TRP A 143 -23.45 -9.86 17.42
N PRO A 144 -24.43 -9.05 17.93
CA PRO A 144 -25.22 -8.20 17.04
C PRO A 144 -24.37 -7.17 16.28
N HIS A 145 -23.47 -6.46 16.96
CA HIS A 145 -22.60 -5.49 16.36
C HIS A 145 -21.52 -6.15 15.48
N ALA A 146 -20.99 -7.31 15.88
CA ALA A 146 -20.05 -8.08 15.09
C ALA A 146 -20.65 -8.52 13.74
N ILE A 147 -21.87 -9.07 13.72
CA ILE A 147 -22.56 -9.45 12.49
C ILE A 147 -22.89 -8.22 11.65
N GLY A 148 -23.37 -7.15 12.26
CA GLY A 148 -23.63 -5.89 11.57
C GLY A 148 -22.38 -5.35 10.88
N LEU A 149 -21.23 -5.37 11.57
CA LEU A 149 -19.95 -4.94 11.04
C LEU A 149 -19.48 -5.84 9.87
N LEU A 150 -19.62 -7.16 10.00
CA LEU A 150 -19.30 -8.12 8.93
C LEU A 150 -20.13 -7.85 7.68
N LEU A 151 -21.43 -7.63 7.82
CA LEU A 151 -22.32 -7.34 6.70
C LEU A 151 -21.98 -5.98 6.07
N TYR A 152 -21.78 -4.96 6.87
CA TYR A 152 -21.40 -3.63 6.39
C TYR A 152 -20.07 -3.65 5.63
N CYS A 153 -19.04 -4.21 6.22
CA CYS A 153 -17.71 -4.25 5.60
C CYS A 153 -17.70 -5.17 4.37
N GLY A 154 -18.33 -6.34 4.46
CA GLY A 154 -18.40 -7.29 3.34
C GLY A 154 -19.21 -6.74 2.16
N LEU A 155 -20.35 -6.08 2.41
CA LEU A 155 -21.22 -5.58 1.35
C LEU A 155 -20.88 -4.15 0.91
N ILE A 156 -20.51 -3.25 1.82
CA ILE A 156 -20.29 -1.84 1.47
C ILE A 156 -18.82 -1.57 1.23
N VAL A 157 -17.95 -1.83 2.20
CA VAL A 157 -16.53 -1.48 2.10
C VAL A 157 -15.87 -2.23 0.94
N THR A 158 -16.11 -3.54 0.81
CA THR A 158 -15.53 -4.35 -0.25
C THR A 158 -16.06 -3.96 -1.65
N ASN A 159 -17.36 -3.69 -1.79
CA ASN A 159 -17.92 -3.28 -3.08
C ASN A 159 -17.49 -1.89 -3.50
N ILE A 160 -17.35 -0.95 -2.56
CA ILE A 160 -16.83 0.38 -2.85
C ILE A 160 -15.36 0.29 -3.28
N ASP A 161 -14.54 -0.56 -2.64
CA ASP A 161 -13.17 -0.81 -3.07
C ASP A 161 -13.14 -1.25 -4.55
N ASN A 162 -13.92 -2.28 -4.90
CA ASN A 162 -13.99 -2.78 -6.25
C ASN A 162 -14.51 -1.72 -7.25
N LEU A 163 -15.52 -0.94 -6.86
CA LEU A 163 -16.07 0.12 -7.70
C LEU A 163 -15.05 1.23 -7.98
N ILE A 164 -14.37 1.71 -6.95
CA ILE A 164 -13.36 2.77 -7.10
C ILE A 164 -12.19 2.27 -7.92
N ARG A 165 -11.70 1.05 -7.68
CA ARG A 165 -10.66 0.44 -8.50
C ARG A 165 -11.10 0.31 -9.95
N PHE A 166 -12.31 -0.14 -10.21
CA PHE A 166 -12.86 -0.23 -11.57
C PHE A 166 -12.93 1.13 -12.27
N ILE A 167 -13.37 2.18 -11.57
CA ILE A 167 -13.42 3.55 -12.10
C ILE A 167 -12.01 4.06 -12.41
N LEU A 168 -11.08 3.85 -11.50
CA LEU A 168 -9.67 4.21 -11.69
C LEU A 168 -9.07 3.45 -12.87
N GLN A 169 -9.31 2.14 -12.96
CA GLN A 169 -8.85 1.31 -14.07
C GLN A 169 -9.39 1.79 -15.42
N LYS A 170 -10.67 2.09 -15.50
CA LYS A 170 -11.31 2.54 -16.76
C LYS A 170 -10.77 3.89 -17.25
N LYS A 171 -10.40 4.79 -16.33
CA LYS A 171 -9.86 6.13 -16.66
C LYS A 171 -8.37 6.13 -17.00
N MET A 172 -7.62 5.11 -16.61
CA MET A 172 -6.17 5.17 -16.52
C MET A 172 -5.46 4.01 -17.24
N ALA A 173 -6.09 3.37 -18.24
CA ALA A 173 -5.51 2.23 -18.99
C ALA A 173 -4.82 1.19 -18.07
N ALA A 174 -5.46 0.85 -16.96
CA ALA A 174 -4.87 0.01 -15.94
C ALA A 174 -4.62 -1.42 -16.47
N PRO A 175 -3.52 -2.04 -16.06
CA PRO A 175 -3.17 -3.39 -16.47
C PRO A 175 -4.21 -4.41 -15.98
N HIS A 176 -4.27 -5.54 -16.66
CA HIS A 176 -5.13 -6.67 -16.29
C HIS A 176 -4.94 -7.02 -14.79
N PRO A 177 -6.00 -7.37 -14.03
CA PRO A 177 -5.91 -7.68 -12.59
C PRO A 177 -4.82 -8.68 -12.22
N LEU A 178 -4.55 -9.67 -13.09
CA LEU A 178 -3.46 -10.62 -12.90
C LEU A 178 -2.08 -9.94 -12.85
N ILE A 179 -1.85 -8.93 -13.68
CA ILE A 179 -0.60 -8.17 -13.70
C ILE A 179 -0.41 -7.45 -12.37
N THR A 180 -1.49 -6.91 -11.82
CA THR A 180 -1.46 -6.26 -10.51
C THR A 180 -1.12 -7.25 -9.40
N ILE A 181 -1.75 -8.45 -9.39
CA ILE A 181 -1.48 -9.48 -8.38
C ILE A 181 -0.04 -9.98 -8.47
N PHE A 182 0.42 -10.38 -9.66
CA PHE A 182 1.80 -10.82 -9.87
C PHE A 182 2.80 -9.71 -9.55
N GLY A 183 2.47 -8.48 -9.95
CA GLY A 183 3.28 -7.31 -9.63
C GLY A 183 3.45 -7.10 -8.13
N VAL A 184 2.36 -7.21 -7.35
CA VAL A 184 2.43 -7.11 -5.89
C VAL A 184 3.27 -8.23 -5.29
N VAL A 185 3.09 -9.47 -5.71
CA VAL A 185 3.85 -10.62 -5.16
C VAL A 185 5.35 -10.48 -5.44
N ILE A 186 5.72 -10.19 -6.69
CA ILE A 186 7.11 -9.98 -7.08
C ILE A 186 7.67 -8.71 -6.43
N GLY A 187 6.88 -7.63 -6.42
CA GLY A 187 7.27 -6.37 -5.82
C GLY A 187 7.55 -6.48 -4.32
N LEU A 188 6.71 -7.19 -3.56
CA LEU A 188 6.91 -7.44 -2.13
C LEU A 188 8.24 -8.15 -1.86
N SER A 189 8.61 -9.13 -2.70
CA SER A 189 9.87 -9.86 -2.53
C SER A 189 11.10 -9.03 -2.87
N LEU A 190 11.00 -8.08 -3.81
CA LEU A 190 12.12 -7.25 -4.26
C LEU A 190 12.28 -5.95 -3.46
N PHE A 191 11.16 -5.30 -3.12
CA PHE A 191 11.13 -3.94 -2.56
C PHE A 191 10.42 -3.86 -1.21
N GLY A 192 10.08 -5.02 -0.60
CA GLY A 192 9.30 -5.05 0.63
C GLY A 192 7.94 -4.35 0.45
N PHE A 193 7.45 -3.66 1.48
CA PHE A 193 6.15 -2.99 1.47
C PHE A 193 5.96 -2.03 0.28
N MET A 194 7.02 -1.32 -0.12
CA MET A 194 6.97 -0.44 -1.29
C MET A 194 6.74 -1.19 -2.61
N GLY A 195 7.05 -2.48 -2.64
CA GLY A 195 6.81 -3.35 -3.78
C GLY A 195 5.34 -3.53 -4.15
N VAL A 196 4.43 -3.29 -3.21
CA VAL A 196 2.97 -3.29 -3.50
C VAL A 196 2.62 -2.21 -4.52
N ILE A 197 3.31 -1.07 -4.49
CA ILE A 197 3.11 0.05 -5.41
C ILE A 197 4.00 -0.12 -6.65
N PHE A 198 5.29 -0.35 -6.45
CA PHE A 198 6.26 -0.41 -7.55
C PHE A 198 6.18 -1.69 -8.38
N GLY A 199 5.77 -2.81 -7.80
CA GLY A 199 5.67 -4.07 -8.52
C GLY A 199 4.73 -4.02 -9.72
N PRO A 200 3.44 -3.69 -9.54
CA PRO A 200 2.51 -3.53 -10.65
C PRO A 200 2.94 -2.48 -11.67
N LEU A 201 3.53 -1.36 -11.21
CA LEU A 201 4.05 -0.30 -12.05
C LEU A 201 5.14 -0.81 -12.99
N LEU A 202 6.15 -1.50 -12.45
CA LEU A 202 7.27 -2.02 -13.24
C LEU A 202 6.82 -3.05 -14.27
N ILE A 203 5.94 -3.98 -13.87
CA ILE A 203 5.40 -4.97 -14.82
C ILE A 203 4.59 -4.30 -15.93
N SER A 204 3.79 -3.29 -15.59
CA SER A 204 3.01 -2.54 -16.59
C SER A 204 3.90 -1.84 -17.60
N ILE A 205 4.95 -1.17 -17.13
CA ILE A 205 5.95 -0.51 -18.01
C ILE A 205 6.66 -1.54 -18.87
N PHE A 206 7.06 -2.67 -18.29
CA PHE A 206 7.72 -3.74 -19.03
C PHE A 206 6.85 -4.28 -20.16
N ILE A 207 5.57 -4.59 -19.87
CA ILE A 207 4.62 -5.08 -20.88
C ILE A 207 4.40 -4.04 -21.97
N LEU A 208 4.27 -2.76 -21.60
CA LEU A 208 4.16 -1.66 -22.55
C LEU A 208 5.36 -1.63 -23.51
N CYS A 209 6.57 -1.68 -22.97
CA CYS A 209 7.81 -1.71 -23.79
C CYS A 209 7.86 -2.93 -24.73
N VAL A 210 7.48 -4.12 -24.23
CA VAL A 210 7.42 -5.35 -25.04
C VAL A 210 6.39 -5.22 -26.16
N ASN A 211 5.22 -4.68 -25.90
CA ASN A 211 4.19 -4.50 -26.92
C ASN A 211 4.65 -3.54 -28.03
N ILE A 212 5.26 -2.43 -27.66
CA ILE A 212 5.78 -1.46 -28.63
C ILE A 212 6.93 -2.07 -29.43
N PHE A 213 7.85 -2.80 -28.77
CA PHE A 213 8.92 -3.50 -29.46
C PHE A 213 8.36 -4.50 -30.49
N LYS A 214 7.35 -5.27 -30.10
CA LYS A 214 6.67 -6.22 -30.98
C LYS A 214 6.04 -5.52 -32.20
N GLU A 215 5.38 -4.40 -31.99
CA GLU A 215 4.75 -3.63 -33.08
C GLU A 215 5.77 -3.02 -34.03
N GLN A 216 6.93 -2.59 -33.51
CA GLN A 216 7.95 -1.91 -34.30
C GLN A 216 8.88 -2.86 -35.06
N TYR A 217 9.18 -4.05 -34.49
CA TYR A 217 10.24 -4.94 -35.02
C TYR A 217 9.74 -6.32 -35.45
N LEU A 218 8.53 -6.74 -35.06
CA LEU A 218 8.02 -8.08 -35.35
C LEU A 218 6.76 -8.07 -36.26
N LYS A 219 6.33 -6.90 -36.71
CA LYS A 219 5.39 -6.71 -37.83
C LYS A 219 6.12 -6.11 -39.00
#